data_450dadee81637e87279c8efd2b63dd8a
#
_entry.id   450dadee81637e87279c8efd2b63dd8a
#
_cell.length_a   1.000
_cell.length_b   1.000
_cell.length_c   1.000
_cell.angle_alpha   90.00
_cell.angle_beta   90.00
_cell.angle_gamma   90.00
#
_symmetry.space_group_name_H-M   'P 1'
#
loop_
_entity.id
_entity.type
_entity.pdbx_description
1 polymer ?
#
loop_
_entity_poly.entity_id
_entity_poly.type
_entity_poly.pdbx_seq_one_letter_code
_entity_poly.pdbx_strand_id
1 'polypeptide(L)'
;MEQGSTNVFERISAEYYNLTTAEKKAADYVLSHQRKTQDMSITEFAAASGVAEATVSRFCRRLGCKGYSAFRLAIANSTAQRPQQLNPLSGEVLDDDSLSDVCRKLYTANVSAMTQTLELVRPEDYIRAADLLEEADRVLCMGQGGSMIIAMEAAHLFSTASGKFISVTDSHMQTIAIATAGENDVILFFSYSGATKDLIQTISYACERGLRSILVTHFANSPGADLADVTLLCGADESPLQLGSVGARIAQMYLMDVLFSELCRRNLDECRQSRARIAAALAEKHL
;
A
#
# COMPACT_ATOMS: atom_id res chain seq x y z
N MET A 1 -8.01 29.86 -5.67
CA MET A 1 -7.64 28.44 -5.80
C MET A 1 -6.49 28.22 -4.84
N GLU A 2 -6.80 27.88 -3.59
CA GLU A 2 -5.81 27.50 -2.58
C GLU A 2 -5.29 26.12 -2.96
N GLN A 3 -3.99 26.06 -3.28
CA GLN A 3 -3.28 24.78 -3.37
C GLN A 3 -3.24 24.21 -1.96
N GLY A 4 -4.05 23.19 -1.70
CA GLY A 4 -3.99 22.42 -0.48
C GLY A 4 -2.54 22.03 -0.22
N SER A 5 -2.07 22.26 1.01
CA SER A 5 -0.72 21.96 1.47
C SER A 5 -0.51 20.44 1.48
N THR A 6 -0.24 19.86 0.32
CA THR A 6 0.10 18.44 0.24
C THR A 6 1.45 18.24 0.91
N ASN A 7 1.51 17.36 1.89
CA ASN A 7 2.72 16.99 2.62
C ASN A 7 3.86 16.65 1.64
N VAL A 8 5.07 17.18 1.88
CA VAL A 8 6.21 16.95 0.97
C VAL A 8 6.58 15.47 0.87
N PHE A 9 6.36 14.70 1.91
CA PHE A 9 6.62 13.25 1.91
C PHE A 9 5.62 12.49 1.03
N GLU A 10 4.35 12.91 1.01
CA GLU A 10 3.33 12.38 0.09
C GLU A 10 3.69 12.67 -1.36
N ARG A 11 4.18 13.88 -1.65
CA ARG A 11 4.67 14.23 -3.00
C ARG A 11 5.88 13.40 -3.42
N ILE A 12 6.82 13.11 -2.49
CA ILE A 12 7.94 12.22 -2.76
C ILE A 12 7.41 10.82 -3.09
N SER A 13 6.48 10.30 -2.30
CA SER A 13 5.89 8.98 -2.52
C SER A 13 5.14 8.91 -3.85
N ALA A 14 4.31 9.91 -4.18
CA ALA A 14 3.56 9.96 -5.43
C ALA A 14 4.47 10.01 -6.68
N GLU A 15 5.60 10.71 -6.59
CA GLU A 15 6.55 10.86 -7.71
C GLU A 15 7.66 9.80 -7.72
N TYR A 16 7.73 8.93 -6.72
CA TYR A 16 8.90 8.06 -6.50
C TYR A 16 9.30 7.25 -7.73
N TYR A 17 8.35 6.65 -8.41
CA TYR A 17 8.64 5.81 -9.59
C TYR A 17 9.03 6.62 -10.83
N ASN A 18 8.64 7.89 -10.90
CA ASN A 18 9.03 8.82 -11.95
C ASN A 18 10.43 9.41 -11.73
N LEU A 19 11.04 9.20 -10.55
CA LEU A 19 12.37 9.70 -10.22
C LEU A 19 13.46 8.89 -10.94
N THR A 20 14.52 9.59 -11.37
CA THR A 20 15.74 8.94 -11.85
C THR A 20 16.44 8.18 -10.71
N THR A 21 17.32 7.24 -11.03
CA THR A 21 18.08 6.47 -10.03
C THR A 21 18.82 7.36 -9.02
N ALA A 22 19.34 8.51 -9.46
CA ALA A 22 20.01 9.45 -8.57
C ALA A 22 19.01 10.24 -7.70
N GLU A 23 17.86 10.62 -8.24
CA GLU A 23 16.80 11.29 -7.47
C GLU A 23 16.16 10.34 -6.45
N LYS A 24 16.04 9.03 -6.78
CA LYS A 24 15.59 8.00 -5.82
C LYS A 24 16.50 7.91 -4.59
N LYS A 25 17.81 7.99 -4.76
CA LYS A 25 18.75 8.04 -3.62
C LYS A 25 18.49 9.24 -2.71
N ALA A 26 18.20 10.41 -3.29
CA ALA A 26 17.85 11.60 -2.52
C ALA A 26 16.49 11.40 -1.80
N ALA A 27 15.48 10.84 -2.48
CA ALA A 27 14.18 10.53 -1.90
C ALA A 27 14.30 9.54 -0.73
N ASP A 28 15.03 8.44 -0.92
CA ASP A 28 15.26 7.42 0.11
C ASP A 28 15.92 8.01 1.37
N TYR A 29 16.92 8.89 1.15
CA TYR A 29 17.57 9.56 2.27
C TYR A 29 16.61 10.47 3.05
N VAL A 30 15.80 11.28 2.34
CA VAL A 30 14.79 12.15 2.96
C VAL A 30 13.76 11.35 3.74
N LEU A 31 13.22 10.30 3.14
CA LEU A 31 12.20 9.47 3.77
C LEU A 31 12.72 8.78 5.04
N SER A 32 13.99 8.35 5.02
CA SER A 32 14.64 7.69 6.16
C SER A 32 15.16 8.67 7.24
N HIS A 33 15.39 9.96 6.89
CA HIS A 33 16.03 10.94 7.77
C HIS A 33 15.31 12.29 7.77
N GLN A 34 13.97 12.27 7.87
CA GLN A 34 13.08 13.43 7.70
C GLN A 34 13.53 14.67 8.50
N ARG A 35 13.77 14.52 9.81
CA ARG A 35 14.23 15.61 10.68
C ARG A 35 15.63 16.08 10.37
N LYS A 36 16.55 15.14 10.20
CA LYS A 36 17.95 15.48 9.93
C LYS A 36 18.07 16.27 8.63
N THR A 37 17.29 15.92 7.62
CA THR A 37 17.32 16.59 6.31
C THR A 37 16.91 18.07 6.38
N GLN A 38 16.00 18.44 7.27
CA GLN A 38 15.58 19.86 7.40
C GLN A 38 16.71 20.77 7.89
N ASP A 39 17.68 20.25 8.63
CA ASP A 39 18.77 21.02 9.20
C ASP A 39 20.06 21.01 8.35
N MET A 40 20.11 20.16 7.31
CA MET A 40 21.25 20.00 6.42
C MET A 40 21.36 21.14 5.39
N SER A 41 22.59 21.51 5.03
CA SER A 41 22.87 22.28 3.83
C SER A 41 22.70 21.41 2.57
N ILE A 42 22.63 22.02 1.39
CA ILE A 42 22.53 21.26 0.13
C ILE A 42 23.75 20.35 -0.08
N THR A 43 24.93 20.82 0.31
CA THR A 43 26.19 20.09 0.21
C THR A 43 26.19 18.86 1.13
N GLU A 44 25.76 19.03 2.38
CA GLU A 44 25.65 17.93 3.35
C GLU A 44 24.60 16.89 2.91
N PHE A 45 23.45 17.35 2.43
CA PHE A 45 22.41 16.46 1.92
C PHE A 45 22.88 15.70 0.67
N ALA A 46 23.53 16.37 -0.28
CA ALA A 46 24.09 15.74 -1.46
C ALA A 46 25.13 14.66 -1.12
N ALA A 47 26.05 14.99 -0.20
CA ALA A 47 27.05 14.04 0.29
C ALA A 47 26.41 12.84 1.01
N ALA A 48 25.46 13.09 1.91
CA ALA A 48 24.79 12.05 2.69
C ALA A 48 23.91 11.13 1.84
N SER A 49 23.26 11.65 0.81
CA SER A 49 22.45 10.86 -0.14
C SER A 49 23.26 10.25 -1.30
N GLY A 50 24.56 10.57 -1.40
CA GLY A 50 25.44 10.05 -2.44
C GLY A 50 25.10 10.54 -3.85
N VAL A 51 24.64 11.79 -3.97
CA VAL A 51 24.29 12.43 -5.26
C VAL A 51 24.95 13.80 -5.41
N ALA A 52 25.00 14.34 -6.63
CA ALA A 52 25.49 15.70 -6.86
C ALA A 52 24.45 16.77 -6.44
N GLU A 53 24.86 17.96 -6.01
CA GLU A 53 23.98 19.09 -5.66
C GLU A 53 23.03 19.48 -6.82
N ALA A 54 23.49 19.36 -8.06
CA ALA A 54 22.65 19.57 -9.23
C ALA A 54 21.49 18.58 -9.33
N THR A 55 21.68 17.34 -8.86
CA THR A 55 20.63 16.33 -8.76
C THR A 55 19.64 16.67 -7.64
N VAL A 56 20.14 17.12 -6.48
CA VAL A 56 19.29 17.61 -5.39
C VAL A 56 18.40 18.77 -5.87
N SER A 57 18.99 19.71 -6.60
CA SER A 57 18.24 20.87 -7.12
C SER A 57 17.15 20.45 -8.12
N ARG A 58 17.41 19.47 -8.98
CA ARG A 58 16.40 18.90 -9.91
C ARG A 58 15.32 18.16 -9.17
N PHE A 59 15.67 17.32 -8.21
CA PHE A 59 14.75 16.61 -7.33
C PHE A 59 13.78 17.57 -6.64
N CYS A 60 14.28 18.65 -6.00
CA CYS A 60 13.43 19.64 -5.37
C CYS A 60 12.44 20.30 -6.35
N ARG A 61 12.89 20.63 -7.57
CA ARG A 61 12.03 21.24 -8.61
C ARG A 61 10.96 20.27 -9.09
N ARG A 62 11.29 19.00 -9.26
CA ARG A 62 10.34 17.95 -9.64
C ARG A 62 9.22 17.82 -8.60
N LEU A 63 9.54 17.95 -7.33
CA LEU A 63 8.57 17.97 -6.22
C LEU A 63 7.81 19.31 -6.09
N GLY A 64 7.93 20.22 -7.07
CA GLY A 64 7.23 21.51 -7.06
C GLY A 64 7.84 22.56 -6.13
N CYS A 65 9.05 22.32 -5.59
CA CYS A 65 9.77 23.30 -4.77
C CYS A 65 10.65 24.21 -5.65
N LYS A 66 10.66 25.51 -5.37
CA LYS A 66 11.50 26.48 -6.11
C LYS A 66 13.02 26.21 -6.01
N GLY A 67 13.44 25.42 -5.05
CA GLY A 67 14.83 25.02 -4.80
C GLY A 67 14.99 24.37 -3.44
N TYR A 68 16.23 24.05 -3.05
CA TYR A 68 16.53 23.31 -1.83
C TYR A 68 16.07 24.03 -0.55
N SER A 69 16.18 25.34 -0.46
CA SER A 69 15.69 26.12 0.69
C SER A 69 14.15 26.01 0.85
N ALA A 70 13.41 26.07 -0.27
CA ALA A 70 11.97 25.88 -0.25
C ALA A 70 11.59 24.43 0.10
N PHE A 71 12.37 23.45 -0.34
CA PHE A 71 12.21 22.05 -0.01
C PHE A 71 12.44 21.79 1.49
N ARG A 72 13.51 22.34 2.08
CA ARG A 72 13.75 22.27 3.53
C ARG A 72 12.57 22.87 4.33
N LEU A 73 12.06 24.01 3.91
CA LEU A 73 10.89 24.64 4.53
C LEU A 73 9.65 23.74 4.41
N ALA A 74 9.45 23.11 3.25
CA ALA A 74 8.36 22.15 3.05
C ALA A 74 8.50 20.92 3.94
N ILE A 75 9.73 20.39 4.14
CA ILE A 75 10.00 19.34 5.13
C ILE A 75 9.65 19.82 6.53
N ALA A 76 10.15 20.98 6.94
CA ALA A 76 9.90 21.54 8.27
C ALA A 76 8.39 21.74 8.52
N ASN A 77 7.67 22.30 7.55
CA ASN A 77 6.22 22.48 7.64
C ASN A 77 5.47 21.13 7.71
N SER A 78 5.84 20.16 6.88
CA SER A 78 5.24 18.83 6.89
C SER A 78 5.53 18.07 8.19
N THR A 79 6.69 18.32 8.79
CA THR A 79 7.06 17.77 10.10
C THR A 79 6.34 18.51 11.25
N ALA A 80 6.13 19.83 11.13
CA ALA A 80 5.46 20.66 12.13
C ALA A 80 3.92 20.53 12.10
N GLN A 81 3.32 20.27 10.95
CA GLN A 81 1.87 20.09 10.77
C GLN A 81 1.36 18.74 11.30
N ARG A 82 2.25 17.80 11.61
CA ARG A 82 1.86 16.64 12.43
C ARG A 82 1.45 17.17 13.82
N PRO A 83 0.24 16.89 14.31
CA PRO A 83 -0.23 17.40 15.58
C PRO A 83 0.81 17.19 16.67
N GLN A 84 1.15 18.23 17.43
CA GLN A 84 2.14 18.17 18.52
C GLN A 84 1.79 17.16 19.64
N GLN A 85 0.60 16.58 19.63
CA GLN A 85 0.20 15.50 20.52
C GLN A 85 0.57 14.10 20.00
N LEU A 86 0.91 13.96 18.72
CA LEU A 86 1.47 12.75 18.17
C LEU A 86 2.98 12.90 18.24
N ASN A 87 3.57 12.28 19.23
CA ASN A 87 5.01 12.26 19.45
C ASN A 87 5.74 12.04 18.10
N PRO A 88 6.71 12.89 17.72
CA PRO A 88 7.34 12.85 16.39
C PRO A 88 8.13 11.57 16.07
N LEU A 89 8.12 10.64 16.95
CA LEU A 89 8.68 9.31 16.79
C LEU A 89 7.69 8.45 16.00
N SER A 90 7.51 8.78 14.73
CA SER A 90 6.70 8.04 13.78
C SER A 90 7.16 6.58 13.69
N GLY A 91 6.64 5.73 14.60
CA GLY A 91 6.83 4.28 14.58
C GLY A 91 8.26 3.77 14.78
N GLU A 92 9.28 4.61 14.84
CA GLU A 92 10.63 4.19 15.12
C GLU A 92 10.81 3.94 16.62
N VAL A 93 10.91 2.68 16.98
CA VAL A 93 11.28 2.23 18.31
C VAL A 93 12.77 2.47 18.50
N LEU A 94 13.16 3.08 19.62
CA LEU A 94 14.56 3.31 19.99
C LEU A 94 14.99 2.29 21.04
N ASP A 95 16.30 2.04 21.12
CA ASP A 95 16.86 1.04 22.04
C ASP A 95 16.62 1.37 23.52
N ASP A 96 16.41 2.65 23.84
CA ASP A 96 16.17 3.15 25.20
C ASP A 96 14.68 3.40 25.51
N ASP A 97 13.77 3.06 24.60
CA ASP A 97 12.33 3.18 24.82
C ASP A 97 11.86 2.25 25.93
N SER A 98 11.01 2.76 26.82
CA SER A 98 10.25 1.89 27.71
C SER A 98 9.21 1.10 26.91
N LEU A 99 8.77 -0.06 27.44
CA LEU A 99 7.69 -0.83 26.82
C LEU A 99 6.42 -0.01 26.59
N SER A 100 6.11 0.93 27.51
CA SER A 100 4.98 1.85 27.38
C SER A 100 5.15 2.78 26.16
N ASP A 101 6.38 3.26 25.91
CA ASP A 101 6.68 4.11 24.76
C ASP A 101 6.60 3.30 23.46
N VAL A 102 7.14 2.09 23.43
CA VAL A 102 7.01 1.16 22.30
C VAL A 102 5.54 0.94 21.96
N CYS A 103 4.70 0.60 22.95
CA CYS A 103 3.26 0.40 22.72
C CYS A 103 2.59 1.64 22.13
N ARG A 104 2.90 2.83 22.66
CA ARG A 104 2.33 4.09 22.19
C ARG A 104 2.78 4.45 20.77
N LYS A 105 4.06 4.27 20.48
CA LYS A 105 4.64 4.52 19.16
C LYS A 105 4.00 3.62 18.09
N LEU A 106 3.93 2.32 18.34
CA LEU A 106 3.33 1.35 17.43
C LEU A 106 1.83 1.60 17.24
N TYR A 107 1.09 1.89 18.30
CA TYR A 107 -0.32 2.26 18.20
C TYR A 107 -0.52 3.50 17.31
N THR A 108 0.25 4.56 17.55
CA THR A 108 0.17 5.80 16.78
C THR A 108 0.48 5.58 15.31
N ALA A 109 1.53 4.80 14.99
CA ALA A 109 1.90 4.47 13.61
C ALA A 109 0.78 3.70 12.89
N ASN A 110 0.19 2.71 13.56
CA ASN A 110 -0.89 1.90 12.99
C ASN A 110 -2.18 2.71 12.76
N VAL A 111 -2.55 3.57 13.72
CA VAL A 111 -3.70 4.49 13.56
C VAL A 111 -3.45 5.47 12.42
N SER A 112 -2.23 6.02 12.30
CA SER A 112 -1.85 6.90 11.19
C SER A 112 -1.99 6.20 9.84
N ALA A 113 -1.53 4.95 9.71
CA ALA A 113 -1.64 4.18 8.48
C ALA A 113 -3.11 3.94 8.06
N MET A 114 -3.99 3.64 9.01
CA MET A 114 -5.44 3.52 8.74
C MET A 114 -6.06 4.86 8.36
N THR A 115 -5.70 5.95 9.04
CA THR A 115 -6.22 7.29 8.73
C THR A 115 -5.82 7.72 7.32
N GLN A 116 -4.55 7.56 6.96
CA GLN A 116 -4.07 7.83 5.59
C GLN A 116 -4.80 6.97 4.56
N THR A 117 -5.05 5.71 4.87
CA THR A 117 -5.79 4.82 3.96
C THR A 117 -7.22 5.32 3.73
N LEU A 118 -7.90 5.75 4.80
CA LEU A 118 -9.25 6.32 4.69
C LEU A 118 -9.27 7.57 3.79
N GLU A 119 -8.25 8.43 3.86
CA GLU A 119 -8.12 9.63 3.02
C GLU A 119 -7.86 9.30 1.54
N LEU A 120 -7.29 8.12 1.25
CA LEU A 120 -7.02 7.62 -0.10
C LEU A 120 -8.20 6.85 -0.70
N VAL A 121 -9.26 6.55 0.08
CA VAL A 121 -10.44 5.84 -0.42
C VAL A 121 -11.15 6.67 -1.48
N ARG A 122 -11.25 6.10 -2.68
CA ARG A 122 -12.10 6.61 -3.77
C ARG A 122 -13.26 5.65 -3.95
N PRO A 123 -14.48 6.05 -3.62
CA PRO A 123 -15.65 5.14 -3.67
C PRO A 123 -15.84 4.47 -5.04
N GLU A 124 -15.54 5.19 -6.13
CA GLU A 124 -15.64 4.68 -7.50
C GLU A 124 -14.72 3.48 -7.76
N ASP A 125 -13.49 3.48 -7.20
CA ASP A 125 -12.55 2.37 -7.39
C ASP A 125 -12.99 1.13 -6.59
N TYR A 126 -13.56 1.32 -5.40
CA TYR A 126 -14.13 0.23 -4.60
C TYR A 126 -15.38 -0.36 -5.24
N ILE A 127 -16.22 0.48 -5.85
CA ILE A 127 -17.40 0.03 -6.60
C ILE A 127 -16.96 -0.84 -7.77
N ARG A 128 -16.00 -0.36 -8.59
CA ARG A 128 -15.44 -1.13 -9.71
C ARG A 128 -14.77 -2.43 -9.27
N ALA A 129 -14.00 -2.40 -8.18
CA ALA A 129 -13.41 -3.62 -7.63
C ALA A 129 -14.49 -4.62 -7.18
N ALA A 130 -15.53 -4.14 -6.50
CA ALA A 130 -16.64 -5.00 -6.08
C ALA A 130 -17.42 -5.58 -7.27
N ASP A 131 -17.62 -4.80 -8.36
CA ASP A 131 -18.25 -5.29 -9.60
C ASP A 131 -17.42 -6.46 -10.18
N LEU A 132 -16.10 -6.29 -10.32
CA LEU A 132 -15.23 -7.35 -10.82
C LEU A 132 -15.25 -8.59 -9.92
N LEU A 133 -15.22 -8.41 -8.60
CA LEU A 133 -15.26 -9.52 -7.65
C LEU A 133 -16.62 -10.22 -7.64
N GLU A 134 -17.73 -9.53 -7.86
CA GLU A 134 -19.07 -10.10 -7.91
C GLU A 134 -19.26 -10.97 -9.16
N GLU A 135 -18.82 -10.48 -10.31
CA GLU A 135 -18.95 -11.16 -11.62
C GLU A 135 -17.95 -12.32 -11.79
N ALA A 136 -16.89 -12.37 -11.01
CA ALA A 136 -15.84 -13.37 -11.16
C ALA A 136 -16.33 -14.81 -10.90
N ASP A 137 -15.87 -15.76 -11.71
CA ASP A 137 -16.01 -17.19 -11.45
C ASP A 137 -15.08 -17.65 -10.33
N ARG A 138 -13.81 -17.22 -10.38
CA ARG A 138 -12.82 -17.39 -9.32
C ARG A 138 -12.03 -16.10 -9.10
N VAL A 139 -11.62 -15.88 -7.86
CA VAL A 139 -10.74 -14.78 -7.47
C VAL A 139 -9.43 -15.35 -6.95
N LEU A 140 -8.34 -15.07 -7.66
CA LEU A 140 -7.01 -15.53 -7.32
C LEU A 140 -6.31 -14.47 -6.47
N CYS A 141 -6.28 -14.68 -5.15
CA CYS A 141 -5.62 -13.78 -4.20
C CYS A 141 -4.11 -14.07 -4.20
N MET A 142 -3.30 -13.09 -4.61
CA MET A 142 -1.87 -13.23 -4.84
C MET A 142 -1.08 -12.11 -4.15
N GLY A 143 0.19 -12.37 -3.86
CA GLY A 143 1.14 -11.44 -3.29
C GLY A 143 2.49 -12.10 -3.08
N GLN A 144 3.51 -11.32 -2.69
CA GLN A 144 4.86 -11.83 -2.44
C GLN A 144 5.34 -11.39 -1.06
N GLY A 145 6.13 -12.23 -0.40
CA GLY A 145 6.68 -11.91 0.93
C GLY A 145 5.59 -11.59 1.96
N GLY A 146 5.68 -10.44 2.62
CA GLY A 146 4.67 -9.97 3.58
C GLY A 146 3.28 -9.75 2.98
N SER A 147 3.20 -9.38 1.71
CA SER A 147 1.93 -9.19 0.99
C SER A 147 1.23 -10.53 0.68
N MET A 148 1.96 -11.64 0.63
CA MET A 148 1.38 -12.97 0.52
C MET A 148 0.49 -13.29 1.74
N ILE A 149 0.91 -12.88 2.93
CA ILE A 149 0.14 -13.07 4.17
C ILE A 149 -1.21 -12.37 4.05
N ILE A 150 -1.21 -11.16 3.49
CA ILE A 150 -2.44 -10.38 3.27
C ILE A 150 -3.31 -11.03 2.19
N ALA A 151 -2.72 -11.58 1.13
CA ALA A 151 -3.46 -12.32 0.11
C ALA A 151 -4.13 -13.58 0.68
N MET A 152 -3.46 -14.29 1.59
CA MET A 152 -4.05 -15.43 2.31
C MET A 152 -5.20 -15.00 3.22
N GLU A 153 -5.03 -13.90 3.95
CA GLU A 153 -6.08 -13.35 4.81
C GLU A 153 -7.27 -12.85 3.98
N ALA A 154 -7.03 -12.22 2.82
CA ALA A 154 -8.09 -11.86 1.89
C ALA A 154 -8.88 -13.10 1.45
N ALA A 155 -8.20 -14.15 0.99
CA ALA A 155 -8.87 -15.38 0.58
C ALA A 155 -9.67 -16.00 1.75
N HIS A 156 -9.11 -16.02 2.97
CA HIS A 156 -9.80 -16.49 4.16
C HIS A 156 -11.05 -15.65 4.47
N LEU A 157 -10.92 -14.33 4.59
CA LEU A 157 -12.04 -13.42 4.90
C LEU A 157 -13.16 -13.56 3.88
N PHE A 158 -12.84 -13.44 2.59
CA PHE A 158 -13.82 -13.45 1.51
C PHE A 158 -14.46 -14.83 1.31
N SER A 159 -13.74 -15.93 1.64
CA SER A 159 -14.31 -17.29 1.59
C SER A 159 -15.46 -17.49 2.57
N THR A 160 -15.57 -16.65 3.62
CA THR A 160 -16.72 -16.68 4.54
C THR A 160 -18.03 -16.22 3.89
N ALA A 161 -17.95 -15.51 2.77
CA ALA A 161 -19.10 -15.10 1.97
C ALA A 161 -19.29 -15.98 0.73
N SER A 162 -18.21 -16.36 0.04
CA SER A 162 -18.25 -17.15 -1.19
C SER A 162 -16.99 -17.99 -1.38
N GLY A 163 -17.12 -19.25 -1.74
CA GLY A 163 -16.01 -20.19 -1.95
C GLY A 163 -15.12 -19.93 -3.18
N LYS A 164 -15.37 -18.86 -3.95
CA LYS A 164 -14.62 -18.55 -5.17
C LYS A 164 -13.25 -17.89 -4.94
N PHE A 165 -12.95 -17.49 -3.69
CA PHE A 165 -11.71 -16.82 -3.34
C PHE A 165 -10.62 -17.83 -2.95
N ILE A 166 -9.51 -17.83 -3.67
CA ILE A 166 -8.43 -18.83 -3.54
C ILE A 166 -7.09 -18.10 -3.40
N SER A 167 -6.33 -18.40 -2.36
CA SER A 167 -4.96 -17.88 -2.24
C SER A 167 -3.98 -18.72 -3.06
N VAL A 168 -3.11 -18.05 -3.84
CA VAL A 168 -2.04 -18.67 -4.61
C VAL A 168 -0.71 -18.08 -4.15
N THR A 169 -0.02 -18.81 -3.28
CA THR A 169 1.12 -18.27 -2.52
C THR A 169 2.47 -18.43 -3.20
N ASP A 170 2.67 -19.48 -3.97
CA ASP A 170 3.92 -19.76 -4.69
C ASP A 170 3.94 -19.07 -6.05
N SER A 171 5.06 -18.44 -6.43
CA SER A 171 5.17 -17.65 -7.68
C SER A 171 5.05 -18.52 -8.94
N HIS A 172 5.54 -19.77 -8.94
CA HIS A 172 5.33 -20.70 -10.04
C HIS A 172 3.86 -21.11 -10.14
N MET A 173 3.21 -21.38 -9.01
CA MET A 173 1.79 -21.68 -8.96
C MET A 173 0.92 -20.49 -9.39
N GLN A 174 1.34 -19.26 -9.12
CA GLN A 174 0.67 -18.06 -9.64
C GLN A 174 0.69 -18.03 -11.16
N THR A 175 1.83 -18.30 -11.76
CA THR A 175 1.96 -18.41 -13.23
C THR A 175 1.08 -19.53 -13.81
N ILE A 176 1.05 -20.71 -13.18
CA ILE A 176 0.21 -21.84 -13.60
C ILE A 176 -1.27 -21.47 -13.47
N ALA A 177 -1.68 -20.85 -12.35
CA ALA A 177 -3.05 -20.44 -12.12
C ALA A 177 -3.54 -19.46 -13.19
N ILE A 178 -2.71 -18.48 -13.58
CA ILE A 178 -3.04 -17.54 -14.66
C ILE A 178 -3.10 -18.27 -16.01
N ALA A 179 -2.16 -19.16 -16.32
CA ALA A 179 -2.14 -19.91 -17.57
C ALA A 179 -3.40 -20.77 -17.77
N THR A 180 -4.01 -21.23 -16.67
CA THR A 180 -5.21 -22.10 -16.66
C THR A 180 -6.48 -21.36 -16.23
N ALA A 181 -6.42 -20.05 -16.07
CA ALA A 181 -7.57 -19.23 -15.66
C ALA A 181 -8.62 -19.15 -16.76
N GLY A 182 -9.90 -19.13 -16.37
CA GLY A 182 -11.04 -18.85 -17.23
C GLY A 182 -11.16 -17.36 -17.56
N GLU A 183 -11.99 -17.02 -18.54
CA GLU A 183 -12.15 -15.64 -19.01
C GLU A 183 -12.71 -14.69 -17.95
N ASN A 184 -13.52 -15.21 -17.00
CA ASN A 184 -14.11 -14.43 -15.92
C ASN A 184 -13.33 -14.53 -14.60
N ASP A 185 -12.15 -15.16 -14.58
CA ASP A 185 -11.34 -15.19 -13.39
C ASP A 185 -10.70 -13.81 -13.14
N VAL A 186 -10.64 -13.39 -11.88
CA VAL A 186 -10.07 -12.11 -11.46
C VAL A 186 -8.88 -12.33 -10.56
N ILE A 187 -7.85 -11.50 -10.72
CA ILE A 187 -6.69 -11.48 -9.86
C ILE A 187 -6.83 -10.33 -8.84
N LEU A 188 -6.73 -10.66 -7.55
CA LEU A 188 -6.61 -9.70 -6.47
C LEU A 188 -5.18 -9.76 -5.95
N PHE A 189 -4.34 -8.81 -6.37
CA PHE A 189 -2.92 -8.80 -6.03
C PHE A 189 -2.58 -7.75 -4.97
N PHE A 190 -1.80 -8.16 -3.97
CA PHE A 190 -1.28 -7.28 -2.92
C PHE A 190 0.21 -7.03 -3.13
N SER A 191 0.59 -5.76 -3.27
CA SER A 191 1.99 -5.35 -3.35
C SER A 191 2.15 -3.92 -2.88
N TYR A 192 2.75 -3.72 -1.71
CA TYR A 192 2.94 -2.38 -1.16
C TYR A 192 3.67 -1.46 -2.13
N SER A 193 4.77 -1.91 -2.73
CA SER A 193 5.56 -1.11 -3.67
C SER A 193 4.94 -0.99 -5.07
N GLY A 194 4.08 -1.93 -5.47
CA GLY A 194 3.56 -2.00 -6.84
C GLY A 194 4.63 -2.21 -7.92
N ALA A 195 5.85 -2.62 -7.56
CA ALA A 195 7.01 -2.62 -8.47
C ALA A 195 7.92 -3.85 -8.34
N THR A 196 7.51 -4.91 -7.65
CA THR A 196 8.29 -6.14 -7.60
C THR A 196 8.27 -6.85 -8.95
N LYS A 197 9.38 -7.51 -9.32
CA LYS A 197 9.49 -8.22 -10.60
C LYS A 197 8.41 -9.27 -10.76
N ASP A 198 8.15 -10.05 -9.70
CA ASP A 198 7.13 -11.09 -9.71
C ASP A 198 5.73 -10.51 -9.97
N LEU A 199 5.37 -9.39 -9.31
CA LEU A 199 4.12 -8.68 -9.58
C LEU A 199 4.01 -8.29 -11.06
N ILE A 200 5.03 -7.59 -11.59
CA ILE A 200 4.99 -7.08 -12.96
C ILE A 200 4.85 -8.23 -13.97
N GLN A 201 5.61 -9.32 -13.80
CA GLN A 201 5.49 -10.50 -14.64
C GLN A 201 4.11 -11.14 -14.55
N THR A 202 3.57 -11.26 -13.35
CA THR A 202 2.27 -11.87 -13.07
C THR A 202 1.13 -11.04 -13.68
N ILE A 203 1.09 -9.73 -13.44
CA ILE A 203 0.04 -8.86 -14.01
C ILE A 203 0.20 -8.71 -15.52
N SER A 204 1.41 -8.56 -16.06
CA SER A 204 1.61 -8.51 -17.52
C SER A 204 1.09 -9.76 -18.20
N TYR A 205 1.39 -10.94 -17.64
CA TYR A 205 0.88 -12.19 -18.19
C TYR A 205 -0.64 -12.32 -18.09
N ALA A 206 -1.23 -11.82 -17.00
CA ALA A 206 -2.68 -11.73 -16.85
C ALA A 206 -3.32 -10.82 -17.91
N CYS A 207 -2.73 -9.64 -18.17
CA CYS A 207 -3.18 -8.75 -19.24
C CYS A 207 -3.10 -9.40 -20.61
N GLU A 208 -1.99 -10.11 -20.94
CA GLU A 208 -1.85 -10.86 -22.19
C GLU A 208 -2.94 -11.95 -22.37
N ARG A 209 -3.41 -12.51 -21.25
CA ARG A 209 -4.50 -13.49 -21.21
C ARG A 209 -5.90 -12.86 -21.21
N GLY A 210 -6.00 -11.53 -21.13
CA GLY A 210 -7.27 -10.80 -21.02
C GLY A 210 -7.98 -10.92 -19.67
N LEU A 211 -7.24 -11.36 -18.63
CA LEU A 211 -7.77 -11.45 -17.26
C LEU A 211 -7.83 -10.09 -16.60
N ARG A 212 -8.87 -9.87 -15.81
CA ARG A 212 -9.03 -8.66 -15.01
C ARG A 212 -8.20 -8.73 -13.73
N SER A 213 -7.68 -7.57 -13.31
CA SER A 213 -6.85 -7.48 -12.12
C SER A 213 -7.19 -6.28 -11.24
N ILE A 214 -7.14 -6.51 -9.93
CA ILE A 214 -7.25 -5.51 -8.88
C ILE A 214 -5.92 -5.50 -8.13
N LEU A 215 -5.24 -4.36 -8.09
CA LEU A 215 -4.00 -4.19 -7.34
C LEU A 215 -4.24 -3.37 -6.08
N VAL A 216 -3.80 -3.88 -4.93
CA VAL A 216 -3.71 -3.14 -3.68
C VAL A 216 -2.26 -2.69 -3.47
N THR A 217 -2.02 -1.38 -3.48
CA THR A 217 -0.67 -0.80 -3.40
C THR A 217 -0.66 0.53 -2.65
N HIS A 218 0.52 0.99 -2.24
CA HIS A 218 0.68 2.35 -1.70
C HIS A 218 0.93 3.38 -2.82
N PHE A 219 1.58 2.97 -3.92
CA PHE A 219 2.07 3.89 -4.95
C PHE A 219 1.14 3.92 -6.17
N ALA A 220 0.38 5.01 -6.29
CA ALA A 220 -0.57 5.22 -7.38
C ALA A 220 0.08 5.19 -8.79
N ASN A 221 1.33 5.64 -8.88
CA ASN A 221 2.08 5.70 -10.14
C ASN A 221 3.12 4.57 -10.24
N SER A 222 2.86 3.42 -9.60
CA SER A 222 3.74 2.27 -9.71
C SER A 222 3.55 1.53 -11.03
N PRO A 223 4.58 0.83 -11.54
CA PRO A 223 4.45 0.03 -12.76
C PRO A 223 3.33 -1.01 -12.72
N GLY A 224 3.01 -1.54 -11.53
CA GLY A 224 1.88 -2.46 -11.35
C GLY A 224 0.52 -1.75 -11.44
N ALA A 225 0.43 -0.50 -10.96
CA ALA A 225 -0.79 0.30 -11.07
C ALA A 225 -1.11 0.69 -12.52
N ASP A 226 -0.09 0.89 -13.34
CA ASP A 226 -0.26 1.18 -14.78
C ASP A 226 -0.81 -0.03 -15.55
N LEU A 227 -0.63 -1.24 -15.03
CA LEU A 227 -1.07 -2.50 -15.67
C LEU A 227 -2.41 -3.00 -15.13
N ALA A 228 -2.80 -2.65 -13.91
CA ALA A 228 -4.00 -3.15 -13.26
C ALA A 228 -5.28 -2.47 -13.78
N ASP A 229 -6.38 -3.21 -13.88
CA ASP A 229 -7.69 -2.63 -14.25
C ASP A 229 -8.27 -1.73 -13.16
N VAL A 230 -8.02 -2.08 -11.90
CA VAL A 230 -8.41 -1.29 -10.73
C VAL A 230 -7.24 -1.25 -9.74
N THR A 231 -6.94 -0.05 -9.23
CA THR A 231 -5.92 0.13 -8.19
C THR A 231 -6.57 0.69 -6.93
N LEU A 232 -6.41 -0.02 -5.81
CA LEU A 232 -6.85 0.41 -4.48
C LEU A 232 -5.62 0.86 -3.69
N LEU A 233 -5.66 2.09 -3.16
CA LEU A 233 -4.52 2.69 -2.49
C LEU A 233 -4.59 2.51 -0.98
N CYS A 234 -3.49 2.05 -0.38
CA CYS A 234 -3.32 1.99 1.08
C CYS A 234 -2.26 2.99 1.55
N GLY A 235 -2.52 3.65 2.68
CA GLY A 235 -1.58 4.55 3.34
C GLY A 235 -0.63 3.78 4.24
N ALA A 236 0.62 4.23 4.32
CA ALA A 236 1.56 3.96 5.39
C ALA A 236 2.81 4.82 5.17
N ASP A 237 3.46 5.27 6.25
CA ASP A 237 4.69 6.07 6.19
C ASP A 237 5.92 5.15 6.00
N GLU A 238 5.97 4.35 4.92
CA GLU A 238 7.09 3.46 4.65
C GLU A 238 7.89 3.87 3.43
N SER A 239 9.21 3.75 3.53
CA SER A 239 10.08 3.77 2.36
C SER A 239 9.86 2.52 1.51
N PRO A 240 9.90 2.61 0.18
CA PRO A 240 9.86 1.43 -0.72
C PRO A 240 10.96 0.41 -0.45
N LEU A 241 12.01 0.81 0.26
CA LEU A 241 13.14 -0.03 0.67
C LEU A 241 12.92 -0.71 2.03
N GLN A 242 11.86 -0.36 2.74
CA GLN A 242 11.54 -0.94 4.05
C GLN A 242 10.88 -2.31 3.86
N LEU A 243 11.46 -3.34 4.44
CA LEU A 243 10.97 -4.71 4.32
C LEU A 243 9.78 -4.95 5.23
N GLY A 244 8.58 -4.58 4.78
CA GLY A 244 7.31 -5.04 5.30
C GLY A 244 6.96 -4.60 6.73
N SER A 245 6.47 -3.38 6.92
CA SER A 245 5.97 -2.97 8.22
C SER A 245 4.60 -3.60 8.54
N VAL A 246 4.33 -3.65 9.83
CA VAL A 246 3.00 -4.06 10.33
C VAL A 246 1.96 -3.00 9.94
N GLY A 247 2.33 -1.71 9.93
CA GLY A 247 1.45 -0.61 9.57
C GLY A 247 0.86 -0.73 8.16
N ALA A 248 1.69 -1.04 7.16
CA ALA A 248 1.21 -1.29 5.80
C ALA A 248 0.24 -2.48 5.72
N ARG A 249 0.52 -3.55 6.47
CA ARG A 249 -0.40 -4.70 6.52
C ARG A 249 -1.72 -4.36 7.19
N ILE A 250 -1.72 -3.60 8.27
CA ILE A 250 -2.94 -3.11 8.93
C ILE A 250 -3.74 -2.22 7.98
N ALA A 251 -3.09 -1.32 7.24
CA ALA A 251 -3.72 -0.49 6.22
C ALA A 251 -4.39 -1.34 5.12
N GLN A 252 -3.69 -2.37 4.62
CA GLN A 252 -4.24 -3.30 3.63
C GLN A 252 -5.39 -4.14 4.20
N MET A 253 -5.31 -4.57 5.47
CA MET A 253 -6.41 -5.28 6.14
C MET A 253 -7.65 -4.39 6.29
N TYR A 254 -7.49 -3.14 6.68
CA TYR A 254 -8.59 -2.18 6.73
C TYR A 254 -9.26 -2.01 5.36
N LEU A 255 -8.48 -1.84 4.30
CA LEU A 255 -8.95 -1.74 2.92
C LEU A 255 -9.74 -3.00 2.51
N MET A 256 -9.22 -4.20 2.84
CA MET A 256 -9.93 -5.46 2.58
C MET A 256 -11.26 -5.53 3.31
N ASP A 257 -11.33 -5.08 4.57
CA ASP A 257 -12.58 -5.09 5.35
C ASP A 257 -13.62 -4.16 4.72
N VAL A 258 -13.20 -2.99 4.22
CA VAL A 258 -14.07 -2.07 3.46
C VAL A 258 -14.60 -2.76 2.19
N LEU A 259 -13.73 -3.38 1.39
CA LEU A 259 -14.11 -4.06 0.15
C LEU A 259 -15.01 -5.27 0.41
N PHE A 260 -14.70 -6.07 1.44
CA PHE A 260 -15.50 -7.20 1.88
C PHE A 260 -16.90 -6.76 2.35
N SER A 261 -16.95 -5.69 3.14
CA SER A 261 -18.22 -5.13 3.62
C SER A 261 -19.09 -4.63 2.48
N GLU A 262 -18.50 -3.99 1.46
CA GLU A 262 -19.21 -3.56 0.26
C GLU A 262 -19.78 -4.77 -0.53
N LEU A 263 -18.96 -5.81 -0.72
CA LEU A 263 -19.40 -7.04 -1.39
C LEU A 263 -20.56 -7.73 -0.64
N CYS A 264 -20.44 -7.86 0.69
CA CYS A 264 -21.50 -8.44 1.52
C CYS A 264 -22.79 -7.58 1.51
N ARG A 265 -22.66 -6.25 1.48
CA ARG A 265 -23.78 -5.33 1.44
C ARG A 265 -24.62 -5.50 0.16
N ARG A 266 -23.96 -5.79 -0.95
CA ARG A 266 -24.62 -6.06 -2.26
C ARG A 266 -25.35 -7.39 -2.29
N ASN A 267 -24.80 -8.41 -1.62
CA ASN A 267 -25.28 -9.80 -1.63
C ASN A 267 -25.62 -10.28 -0.21
N LEU A 268 -26.37 -9.48 0.56
CA LEU A 268 -26.56 -9.65 1.99
C LEU A 268 -27.18 -11.01 2.37
N ASP A 269 -28.17 -11.48 1.60
CA ASP A 269 -28.86 -12.73 1.89
C ASP A 269 -27.98 -13.95 1.60
N GLU A 270 -27.22 -13.93 0.50
CA GLU A 270 -26.25 -14.98 0.19
C GLU A 270 -25.13 -15.04 1.22
N CYS A 271 -24.59 -13.89 1.62
CA CYS A 271 -23.58 -13.81 2.68
C CYS A 271 -24.11 -14.35 4.02
N ARG A 272 -25.34 -14.03 4.38
CA ARG A 272 -25.98 -14.57 5.60
C ARG A 272 -26.14 -16.09 5.55
N GLN A 273 -26.61 -16.63 4.43
CA GLN A 273 -26.75 -18.07 4.23
C GLN A 273 -25.42 -18.80 4.26
N SER A 274 -24.39 -18.24 3.60
CA SER A 274 -23.05 -18.80 3.62
C SER A 274 -22.47 -18.86 5.03
N ARG A 275 -22.56 -17.76 5.77
CA ARG A 275 -22.11 -17.70 7.18
C ARG A 275 -22.89 -18.65 8.08
N ALA A 276 -24.19 -18.81 7.90
CA ALA A 276 -25.00 -19.78 8.64
C ALA A 276 -24.55 -21.22 8.38
N ARG A 277 -24.29 -21.59 7.12
CA ARG A 277 -23.75 -22.91 6.76
C ARG A 277 -22.38 -23.16 7.38
N ILE A 278 -21.48 -22.16 7.35
CA ILE A 278 -20.15 -22.24 7.94
C ILE A 278 -20.25 -22.39 9.46
N ALA A 279 -21.08 -21.59 10.13
CA ALA A 279 -21.29 -21.68 11.57
C ALA A 279 -21.80 -23.05 11.99
N ALA A 280 -22.76 -23.63 11.26
CA ALA A 280 -23.27 -24.98 11.50
C ALA A 280 -22.16 -26.04 11.35
N ALA A 281 -21.35 -25.96 10.29
CA ALA A 281 -20.25 -26.90 10.05
C ALA A 281 -19.14 -26.77 11.10
N LEU A 282 -18.86 -25.56 11.61
CA LEU A 282 -17.84 -25.34 12.66
C LEU A 282 -18.34 -25.68 14.04
N ALA A 283 -19.65 -25.64 14.30
CA ALA A 283 -20.23 -26.02 15.59
C ALA A 283 -19.88 -27.49 16.01
N GLU A 284 -19.72 -28.35 15.01
CA GLU A 284 -19.30 -29.74 15.24
C GLU A 284 -17.82 -29.90 15.66
N LYS A 285 -17.02 -28.82 15.54
CA LYS A 285 -15.60 -28.80 15.92
C LYS A 285 -15.35 -28.21 17.31
N HIS A 286 -16.37 -27.69 17.96
CA HIS A 286 -16.29 -27.19 19.34
C HIS A 286 -16.80 -28.24 20.31
N LEU A 287 -16.00 -28.48 21.39
CA LEU A 287 -16.34 -29.39 22.50
C LEU A 287 -17.39 -28.76 23.40
#